data_9af1b66a04af5acf5fcc89fcde720c39
#
_entry.id   9af1b66a04af5acf5fcc89fcde720c39
#
_cell.length_a   1.000
_cell.length_b   1.000
_cell.length_c   1.000
_cell.angle_alpha   90.00
_cell.angle_beta   90.00
_cell.angle_gamma   90.00
#
_symmetry.space_group_name_H-M   'P 1'
#
loop_
_entity.id
_entity.type
_entity.pdbx_description
1 polymer ?
#
loop_
_entity_poly.entity_id
_entity_poly.type
_entity_poly.pdbx_seq_one_letter_code
_entity_poly.pdbx_strand_id
1 'polypeptide(L)'
;MLKMTIVGRVSDRLPLSLAHGSRYVNEENNDGDISSHKQQAEFLLQEVSRIALPHSKMTIFLDDHCFNYIVENGMCFMALCDSMYPRKLAFCYLQDLYKEFVKFEDVGLNATSIRPYSLVKFGGVIANVRRKYVDTRSQANLSKINSDASQDADVISESFSRIVQRRRRSELFERISEAHLHPSPIWCSNRLEIIALKWIPIGLVVAVATLVIWTRWFHCDVFLIC
;
A
#
# COMPACT_ATOMS: atom_id res chain seq x y z
N MET A 1 -5.36 -25.50 -2.79
CA MET A 1 -4.02 -25.96 -2.33
C MET A 1 -3.19 -24.78 -1.88
N LEU A 2 -2.23 -24.97 -0.97
CA LEU A 2 -1.31 -23.94 -0.46
C LEU A 2 -0.15 -23.75 -1.48
N LYS A 3 -0.06 -22.61 -2.15
CA LYS A 3 0.91 -22.37 -3.24
C LYS A 3 2.19 -21.67 -2.78
N MET A 4 2.03 -20.60 -2.03
CA MET A 4 3.16 -19.76 -1.62
C MET A 4 2.94 -19.25 -0.20
N THR A 5 4.03 -19.03 0.52
CA THR A 5 4.00 -18.42 1.85
C THR A 5 5.08 -17.35 1.92
N ILE A 6 4.73 -16.18 2.40
CA ILE A 6 5.65 -15.08 2.64
C ILE A 6 5.55 -14.64 4.10
N VAL A 7 6.68 -14.35 4.70
CA VAL A 7 6.79 -13.76 6.03
C VAL A 7 7.52 -12.45 5.90
N GLY A 8 6.95 -11.38 6.46
CA GLY A 8 7.52 -10.05 6.36
C GLY A 8 7.35 -9.25 7.63
N ARG A 9 8.21 -8.27 7.82
CA ARG A 9 8.12 -7.31 8.91
C ARG A 9 7.29 -6.11 8.47
N VAL A 10 6.32 -5.73 9.31
CA VAL A 10 5.38 -4.66 8.99
C VAL A 10 6.03 -3.28 9.11
N SER A 11 6.94 -3.07 10.07
CA SER A 11 7.54 -1.77 10.36
C SER A 11 8.33 -1.17 9.19
N ASP A 12 9.10 -2.00 8.50
CA ASP A 12 9.98 -1.61 7.40
C ASP A 12 9.58 -2.17 6.03
N ARG A 13 8.43 -2.87 5.98
CA ARG A 13 7.87 -3.50 4.77
C ARG A 13 8.78 -4.56 4.18
N LEU A 14 9.63 -5.15 5.01
CA LEU A 14 10.68 -6.04 4.56
C LEU A 14 10.17 -7.48 4.47
N PRO A 15 10.13 -8.11 3.29
CA PRO A 15 9.91 -9.55 3.18
C PRO A 15 11.14 -10.28 3.70
N LEU A 16 10.95 -11.12 4.71
CA LEU A 16 12.03 -11.84 5.38
C LEU A 16 12.25 -13.25 4.85
N SER A 17 11.17 -13.95 4.54
CA SER A 17 11.22 -15.33 4.02
C SER A 17 10.13 -15.57 2.99
N LEU A 18 10.44 -16.39 1.99
CA LEU A 18 9.54 -16.80 0.94
C LEU A 18 9.70 -18.29 0.70
N ALA A 19 8.60 -19.03 0.68
CA ALA A 19 8.60 -20.46 0.37
C ALA A 19 7.49 -20.78 -0.63
N HIS A 20 7.86 -21.50 -1.68
CA HIS A 20 6.96 -22.02 -2.71
C HIS A 20 6.61 -23.48 -2.48
N GLY A 21 5.46 -23.92 -2.99
CA GLY A 21 5.11 -25.32 -3.03
C GLY A 21 5.93 -26.09 -4.06
N SER A 22 6.42 -27.27 -3.70
CA SER A 22 7.20 -28.12 -4.61
C SER A 22 6.45 -28.46 -5.90
N ARG A 23 5.12 -28.63 -5.85
CA ARG A 23 4.30 -28.86 -7.05
C ARG A 23 4.10 -27.60 -7.90
N TYR A 24 4.22 -26.44 -7.30
CA TYR A 24 4.05 -25.15 -7.98
C TYR A 24 5.31 -24.75 -8.78
N VAL A 25 6.47 -25.26 -8.41
CA VAL A 25 7.77 -25.00 -9.07
C VAL A 25 8.02 -25.92 -10.28
N ASN A 26 7.37 -27.09 -10.31
CA ASN A 26 7.65 -28.13 -11.33
C ASN A 26 6.80 -28.00 -12.63
N GLU A 27 5.91 -27.03 -12.72
CA GLU A 27 5.16 -26.75 -13.95
C GLU A 27 5.98 -25.78 -14.83
N GLU A 28 6.44 -26.21 -15.98
CA GLU A 28 7.35 -25.49 -16.91
C GLU A 28 6.86 -24.10 -17.37
N ASN A 29 5.62 -23.72 -17.07
CA ASN A 29 5.02 -22.44 -17.47
C ASN A 29 4.84 -21.45 -16.30
N ASN A 30 5.41 -21.72 -15.10
CA ASN A 30 4.99 -21.05 -13.87
C ASN A 30 5.92 -19.93 -13.37
N ASP A 31 7.05 -19.65 -14.01
CA ASP A 31 7.97 -18.61 -13.55
C ASP A 31 7.32 -17.20 -13.57
N GLY A 32 6.48 -16.95 -14.57
CA GLY A 32 5.73 -15.71 -14.70
C GLY A 32 4.68 -15.54 -13.60
N ASP A 33 3.95 -16.60 -13.29
CA ASP A 33 2.91 -16.61 -12.26
C ASP A 33 3.51 -16.48 -10.86
N ILE A 34 4.62 -17.18 -10.59
CA ILE A 34 5.33 -17.09 -9.31
C ILE A 34 5.83 -15.66 -9.07
N SER A 35 6.42 -15.04 -10.10
CA SER A 35 6.91 -13.66 -10.03
C SER A 35 5.77 -12.68 -9.81
N SER A 36 4.64 -12.84 -10.49
CA SER A 36 3.44 -12.02 -10.35
C SER A 36 2.87 -12.12 -8.94
N HIS A 37 2.66 -13.34 -8.43
CA HIS A 37 2.13 -13.55 -7.09
C HIS A 37 3.07 -13.05 -5.99
N LYS A 38 4.38 -13.14 -6.21
CA LYS A 38 5.39 -12.55 -5.31
C LYS A 38 5.23 -11.02 -5.24
N GLN A 39 5.14 -10.35 -6.40
CA GLN A 39 4.93 -8.90 -6.45
C GLN A 39 3.62 -8.48 -5.78
N GLN A 40 2.55 -9.24 -5.99
CA GLN A 40 1.26 -9.00 -5.33
C GLN A 40 1.35 -9.15 -3.82
N ALA A 41 2.06 -10.17 -3.32
CA ALA A 41 2.28 -10.39 -1.89
C ALA A 41 3.12 -9.25 -1.26
N GLU A 42 4.18 -8.81 -1.95
CA GLU A 42 4.98 -7.65 -1.52
C GLU A 42 4.16 -6.35 -1.49
N PHE A 43 3.32 -6.15 -2.50
CA PHE A 43 2.36 -5.03 -2.52
C PHE A 43 1.40 -5.08 -1.32
N LEU A 44 0.82 -6.25 -1.03
CA LEU A 44 -0.06 -6.42 0.13
C LEU A 44 0.67 -6.17 1.45
N LEU A 45 1.92 -6.61 1.59
CA LEU A 45 2.75 -6.31 2.76
C LEU A 45 2.95 -4.80 2.94
N GLN A 46 3.14 -4.05 1.85
CA GLN A 46 3.22 -2.60 1.89
C GLN A 46 1.91 -1.95 2.32
N GLU A 47 0.76 -2.45 1.86
CA GLU A 47 -0.56 -1.93 2.24
C GLU A 47 -0.90 -2.24 3.72
N VAL A 48 -0.52 -3.42 4.21
CA VAL A 48 -0.61 -3.77 5.65
C VAL A 48 0.22 -2.81 6.49
N SER A 49 1.45 -2.53 6.08
CA SER A 49 2.34 -1.61 6.78
C SER A 49 1.83 -0.16 6.81
N ARG A 50 1.10 0.27 5.79
CA ARG A 50 0.51 1.62 5.71
C ARG A 50 -0.77 1.77 6.52
N ILE A 51 -1.19 0.71 7.22
CA ILE A 51 -2.48 0.64 7.93
C ILE A 51 -3.66 0.84 6.96
N ALA A 52 -3.44 0.65 5.67
CA ALA A 52 -4.49 0.68 4.66
C ALA A 52 -5.40 -0.56 4.74
N LEU A 53 -4.90 -1.63 5.39
CA LEU A 53 -5.64 -2.83 5.75
C LEU A 53 -5.70 -2.91 7.28
N PRO A 54 -6.79 -2.44 7.91
CA PRO A 54 -6.86 -2.20 9.35
C PRO A 54 -7.02 -3.48 10.20
N HIS A 55 -7.13 -4.65 9.56
CA HIS A 55 -7.42 -5.90 10.26
C HIS A 55 -6.15 -6.74 10.41
N SER A 56 -5.94 -7.26 11.62
CA SER A 56 -4.85 -8.20 11.91
C SER A 56 -5.01 -9.57 11.24
N LYS A 57 -6.22 -9.89 10.78
CA LYS A 57 -6.57 -11.14 10.13
C LYS A 57 -7.54 -10.88 8.98
N MET A 58 -7.16 -11.23 7.74
CA MET A 58 -7.96 -10.93 6.56
C MET A 58 -7.73 -11.93 5.42
N THR A 59 -8.75 -12.08 4.56
CA THR A 59 -8.68 -12.82 3.30
C THR A 59 -8.82 -11.84 2.13
N ILE A 60 -7.93 -11.91 1.16
CA ILE A 60 -7.95 -11.08 -0.05
C ILE A 60 -8.11 -11.99 -1.24
N PHE A 61 -9.20 -11.81 -1.98
CA PHE A 61 -9.49 -12.58 -3.18
C PHE A 61 -8.77 -12.01 -4.40
N LEU A 62 -8.15 -12.90 -5.15
CA LEU A 62 -7.42 -12.64 -6.38
C LEU A 62 -7.79 -13.71 -7.40
N ASP A 63 -8.76 -13.43 -8.27
CA ASP A 63 -9.28 -14.36 -9.28
C ASP A 63 -9.53 -15.77 -8.70
N ASP A 64 -8.82 -16.78 -9.18
CA ASP A 64 -8.91 -18.17 -8.70
C ASP A 64 -8.11 -18.47 -7.43
N HIS A 65 -7.52 -17.44 -6.81
CA HIS A 65 -6.67 -17.55 -5.63
C HIS A 65 -7.14 -16.66 -4.51
N CYS A 66 -6.62 -16.89 -3.32
CA CYS A 66 -6.78 -15.98 -2.20
C CYS A 66 -5.50 -15.86 -1.37
N PHE A 67 -5.19 -14.64 -0.96
CA PHE A 67 -4.22 -14.37 0.08
C PHE A 67 -4.91 -14.37 1.44
N ASN A 68 -4.46 -15.21 2.34
CA ASN A 68 -4.84 -15.15 3.74
C ASN A 68 -3.64 -14.62 4.53
N TYR A 69 -3.83 -13.64 5.41
CA TYR A 69 -2.76 -13.15 6.25
C TYR A 69 -3.19 -12.96 7.69
N ILE A 70 -2.20 -13.04 8.57
CA ILE A 70 -2.28 -12.63 9.97
C ILE A 70 -1.12 -11.67 10.28
N VAL A 71 -1.39 -10.71 11.15
CA VAL A 71 -0.37 -9.78 11.68
C VAL A 71 -0.30 -9.99 13.18
N GLU A 72 0.85 -10.45 13.65
CA GLU A 72 1.14 -10.71 15.06
C GLU A 72 2.52 -10.15 15.42
N ASN A 73 2.62 -9.40 16.50
CA ASN A 73 3.85 -8.81 17.01
C ASN A 73 4.68 -8.05 15.96
N GLY A 74 4.01 -7.30 15.07
CA GLY A 74 4.69 -6.54 14.02
C GLY A 74 5.19 -7.38 12.83
N MET A 75 4.86 -8.67 12.81
CA MET A 75 5.17 -9.58 11.72
C MET A 75 3.91 -9.94 10.94
N CYS A 76 4.00 -9.96 9.63
CA CYS A 76 2.94 -10.39 8.72
C CYS A 76 3.27 -11.77 8.15
N PHE A 77 2.37 -12.73 8.37
CA PHE A 77 2.42 -14.06 7.80
C PHE A 77 1.32 -14.17 6.76
N MET A 78 1.68 -14.41 5.52
CA MET A 78 0.74 -14.42 4.40
C MET A 78 0.89 -15.72 3.60
N ALA A 79 -0.25 -16.31 3.24
CA ALA A 79 -0.30 -17.53 2.44
C ALA A 79 -1.21 -17.34 1.22
N LEU A 80 -0.69 -17.69 0.04
CA LEU A 80 -1.45 -17.80 -1.19
C LEU A 80 -2.03 -19.20 -1.29
N CYS A 81 -3.34 -19.29 -1.42
CA CYS A 81 -4.09 -20.52 -1.56
C CYS A 81 -4.98 -20.47 -2.81
N ASP A 82 -5.38 -21.62 -3.31
CA ASP A 82 -6.50 -21.68 -4.26
C ASP A 82 -7.78 -21.21 -3.55
N SER A 83 -8.71 -20.60 -4.29
CA SER A 83 -9.99 -20.10 -3.75
C SER A 83 -10.82 -21.19 -3.07
N MET A 84 -10.69 -22.43 -3.54
CA MET A 84 -11.37 -23.62 -2.98
C MET A 84 -10.68 -24.17 -1.71
N TYR A 85 -9.53 -23.66 -1.32
CA TYR A 85 -8.85 -24.12 -0.11
C TYR A 85 -9.59 -23.62 1.14
N PRO A 86 -9.88 -24.50 2.14
CA PRO A 86 -10.63 -24.10 3.32
C PRO A 86 -9.94 -22.96 4.09
N ARG A 87 -10.64 -21.85 4.24
CA ARG A 87 -10.12 -20.63 4.90
C ARG A 87 -9.63 -20.90 6.32
N LYS A 88 -10.38 -21.70 7.09
CA LYS A 88 -9.98 -22.11 8.45
C LYS A 88 -8.62 -22.78 8.48
N LEU A 89 -8.37 -23.71 7.55
CA LEU A 89 -7.08 -24.39 7.45
C LEU A 89 -5.95 -23.44 7.11
N ALA A 90 -6.20 -22.44 6.23
CA ALA A 90 -5.22 -21.43 5.92
C ALA A 90 -4.82 -20.63 7.17
N PHE A 91 -5.79 -20.22 7.99
CA PHE A 91 -5.50 -19.51 9.23
C PHE A 91 -4.87 -20.38 10.31
N CYS A 92 -5.28 -21.63 10.47
CA CYS A 92 -4.59 -22.58 11.36
C CYS A 92 -3.13 -22.76 10.95
N TYR A 93 -2.87 -22.90 9.66
CA TYR A 93 -1.52 -22.94 9.11
C TYR A 93 -0.70 -21.72 9.48
N LEU A 94 -1.26 -20.50 9.29
CA LEU A 94 -0.58 -19.25 9.60
C LEU A 94 -0.31 -19.08 11.11
N GLN A 95 -1.25 -19.50 11.95
CA GLN A 95 -1.07 -19.50 13.41
C GLN A 95 0.02 -20.48 13.87
N ASP A 96 0.04 -21.68 13.30
CA ASP A 96 1.10 -22.64 13.63
C ASP A 96 2.47 -22.16 13.11
N LEU A 97 2.49 -21.50 11.95
CA LEU A 97 3.70 -20.89 11.43
C LEU A 97 4.21 -19.77 12.34
N TYR A 98 3.32 -18.94 12.88
CA TYR A 98 3.67 -17.92 13.87
C TYR A 98 4.26 -18.53 15.14
N LYS A 99 3.65 -19.61 15.68
CA LYS A 99 4.19 -20.31 16.86
C LYS A 99 5.61 -20.85 16.63
N GLU A 100 5.85 -21.41 15.44
CA GLU A 100 7.20 -21.88 15.07
C GLU A 100 8.17 -20.71 14.85
N PHE A 101 7.69 -19.57 14.35
CA PHE A 101 8.51 -18.37 14.20
C PHE A 101 8.98 -17.81 15.54
N VAL A 102 8.10 -17.74 16.54
CA VAL A 102 8.46 -17.30 17.91
C VAL A 102 9.57 -18.18 18.50
N LYS A 103 9.45 -19.52 18.36
CA LYS A 103 10.52 -20.43 18.80
C LYS A 103 11.83 -20.23 18.04
N PHE A 104 11.75 -19.88 16.76
CA PHE A 104 12.91 -19.65 15.93
C PHE A 104 13.61 -18.33 16.27
N GLU A 105 12.86 -17.29 16.66
CA GLU A 105 13.36 -15.99 17.08
C GLU A 105 14.13 -16.08 18.41
N ASP A 106 13.64 -16.87 19.36
CA ASP A 106 14.29 -17.13 20.65
C ASP A 106 15.70 -17.75 20.50
N VAL A 107 15.99 -18.42 19.39
CA VAL A 107 17.27 -19.11 19.13
C VAL A 107 18.37 -18.16 18.59
N GLY A 108 18.12 -16.85 18.49
CA GLY A 108 19.19 -15.87 18.23
C GLY A 108 19.14 -15.12 16.91
N LEU A 109 17.97 -14.86 16.41
CA LEU A 109 17.80 -13.88 15.36
C LEU A 109 17.80 -12.46 15.95
N ASN A 110 19.00 -11.84 15.94
CA ASN A 110 19.04 -10.40 16.06
C ASN A 110 18.08 -9.81 14.99
N ALA A 111 17.03 -9.12 15.43
CA ALA A 111 15.98 -8.50 14.64
C ALA A 111 16.49 -7.45 13.62
N THR A 112 17.77 -7.36 13.42
CA THR A 112 18.51 -6.40 12.59
C THR A 112 18.79 -6.87 11.16
N SER A 113 18.07 -7.90 10.67
CA SER A 113 18.22 -8.25 9.26
C SER A 113 17.68 -7.12 8.38
N ILE A 114 18.59 -6.47 7.66
CA ILE A 114 18.32 -5.28 6.81
C ILE A 114 18.04 -5.72 5.35
N ARG A 115 18.23 -7.01 5.02
CA ARG A 115 18.13 -7.48 3.63
C ARG A 115 16.84 -8.26 3.40
N PRO A 116 16.14 -8.01 2.27
CA PRO A 116 15.02 -8.85 1.87
C PRO A 116 15.43 -10.32 1.77
N TYR A 117 14.51 -11.21 2.15
CA TYR A 117 14.68 -12.67 2.05
C TYR A 117 15.90 -13.24 2.79
N SER A 118 16.33 -12.58 3.86
CA SER A 118 17.51 -12.98 4.63
C SER A 118 17.28 -14.21 5.52
N LEU A 119 16.02 -14.54 5.86
CA LEU A 119 15.66 -15.69 6.68
C LEU A 119 15.54 -16.98 5.86
N VAL A 120 16.59 -17.35 5.12
CA VAL A 120 16.60 -18.57 4.30
C VAL A 120 16.37 -19.82 5.14
N LYS A 121 16.94 -19.88 6.35
CA LYS A 121 16.77 -21.03 7.27
C LYS A 121 15.32 -21.24 7.69
N PHE A 122 14.55 -20.16 7.81
CA PHE A 122 13.13 -20.25 8.14
C PHE A 122 12.29 -20.87 7.01
N GLY A 123 12.76 -20.81 5.78
CA GLY A 123 12.15 -21.51 4.65
C GLY A 123 11.97 -23.02 4.87
N GLY A 124 12.92 -23.66 5.55
CA GLY A 124 12.80 -25.06 5.95
C GLY A 124 11.69 -25.29 6.98
N VAL A 125 11.51 -24.39 7.94
CA VAL A 125 10.43 -24.42 8.92
C VAL A 125 9.08 -24.27 8.22
N ILE A 126 8.96 -23.29 7.31
CA ILE A 126 7.75 -23.09 6.49
C ILE A 126 7.40 -24.38 5.73
N ALA A 127 8.38 -25.03 5.10
CA ALA A 127 8.16 -26.26 4.36
C ALA A 127 7.67 -27.41 5.27
N ASN A 128 8.21 -27.53 6.48
CA ASN A 128 7.80 -28.56 7.45
C ASN A 128 6.36 -28.33 7.96
N VAL A 129 6.03 -27.10 8.37
CA VAL A 129 4.67 -26.75 8.81
C VAL A 129 3.69 -26.98 7.67
N ARG A 130 4.01 -26.50 6.46
CA ARG A 130 3.17 -26.62 5.28
C ARG A 130 2.84 -28.09 4.94
N ARG A 131 3.79 -29.02 5.11
CA ARG A 131 3.57 -30.45 4.81
C ARG A 131 2.38 -31.02 5.60
N LYS A 132 2.17 -30.58 6.83
CA LYS A 132 1.02 -30.98 7.66
C LYS A 132 -0.33 -30.56 7.05
N TYR A 133 -0.36 -29.46 6.30
CA TYR A 133 -1.58 -28.85 5.75
C TYR A 133 -1.83 -29.20 4.28
N VAL A 134 -0.85 -29.80 3.60
CA VAL A 134 -0.98 -30.26 2.20
C VAL A 134 -1.41 -31.72 2.13
N ASP A 135 -1.10 -32.53 3.15
CA ASP A 135 -1.50 -33.91 3.18
C ASP A 135 -3.02 -34.04 3.42
N THR A 136 -3.71 -34.71 2.50
CA THR A 136 -5.16 -34.92 2.53
C THR A 136 -5.67 -35.63 3.77
N ARG A 137 -4.86 -36.54 4.35
CA ARG A 137 -5.20 -37.23 5.62
C ARG A 137 -5.19 -36.28 6.81
N SER A 138 -4.21 -35.39 6.86
CA SER A 138 -4.13 -34.33 7.87
C SER A 138 -5.26 -33.32 7.73
N GLN A 139 -5.65 -32.97 6.48
CA GLN A 139 -6.80 -32.10 6.23
C GLN A 139 -8.11 -32.68 6.74
N ALA A 140 -8.36 -33.97 6.55
CA ALA A 140 -9.56 -34.63 7.05
C ALA A 140 -9.64 -34.63 8.59
N ASN A 141 -8.50 -34.74 9.27
CA ASN A 141 -8.43 -34.68 10.74
C ASN A 141 -8.59 -33.25 11.25
N LEU A 142 -7.99 -32.26 10.55
CA LEU A 142 -8.12 -30.85 10.88
C LEU A 142 -9.53 -30.31 10.60
N SER A 143 -10.22 -30.80 9.57
CA SER A 143 -11.62 -30.44 9.31
C SER A 143 -12.57 -30.92 10.39
N LYS A 144 -12.27 -32.07 11.06
CA LYS A 144 -13.04 -32.52 12.23
C LYS A 144 -12.83 -31.67 13.48
N ILE A 145 -11.63 -31.08 13.65
CA ILE A 145 -11.34 -30.15 14.74
C ILE A 145 -12.01 -28.78 14.48
N ASN A 146 -12.27 -28.46 13.22
CA ASN A 146 -12.86 -27.19 12.79
C ASN A 146 -14.40 -27.16 12.74
N SER A 147 -15.09 -28.16 13.28
CA SER A 147 -16.56 -28.15 13.36
C SER A 147 -17.13 -27.09 14.31
N ASP A 148 -16.30 -26.42 15.12
CA ASP A 148 -16.71 -25.29 15.95
C ASP A 148 -16.87 -24.02 15.07
N ALA A 149 -18.12 -23.79 14.70
CA ALA A 149 -18.54 -22.79 13.71
C ALA A 149 -18.38 -21.32 14.14
N SER A 150 -17.90 -21.02 15.35
CA SER A 150 -17.97 -19.68 15.94
C SER A 150 -16.80 -18.75 15.59
N GLN A 151 -15.67 -19.25 15.04
CA GLN A 151 -14.48 -18.43 14.78
C GLN A 151 -14.38 -17.84 13.37
N ASP A 152 -15.27 -18.20 12.45
CA ASP A 152 -15.21 -17.71 11.05
C ASP A 152 -15.92 -16.36 10.82
N ALA A 153 -16.70 -15.89 11.80
CA ALA A 153 -17.49 -14.67 11.67
C ALA A 153 -16.64 -13.38 11.64
N ASP A 154 -15.44 -13.41 12.20
CA ASP A 154 -14.59 -12.21 12.36
C ASP A 154 -13.58 -11.99 11.22
N VAL A 155 -13.53 -12.86 10.22
CA VAL A 155 -12.56 -12.71 9.12
C VAL A 155 -13.14 -11.87 7.99
N ILE A 156 -12.66 -10.64 7.89
CA ILE A 156 -13.04 -9.74 6.81
C ILE A 156 -12.39 -10.20 5.51
N SER A 157 -13.15 -10.09 4.41
CA SER A 157 -12.67 -10.42 3.08
C SER A 157 -12.85 -9.24 2.12
N GLU A 158 -11.85 -9.01 1.28
CA GLU A 158 -11.87 -7.95 0.27
C GLU A 158 -11.27 -8.46 -1.05
N SER A 159 -11.64 -7.85 -2.19
CA SER A 159 -11.00 -8.17 -3.46
C SER A 159 -9.71 -7.37 -3.64
N PHE A 160 -8.69 -7.99 -4.22
CA PHE A 160 -7.40 -7.36 -4.53
C PHE A 160 -7.57 -6.10 -5.41
N SER A 161 -8.47 -6.15 -6.38
CA SER A 161 -8.77 -5.02 -7.26
C SER A 161 -9.26 -3.77 -6.51
N ARG A 162 -10.05 -3.93 -5.44
CA ARG A 162 -10.48 -2.81 -4.58
C ARG A 162 -9.31 -2.16 -3.84
N ILE A 163 -8.38 -2.97 -3.35
CA ILE A 163 -7.19 -2.49 -2.64
C ILE A 163 -6.33 -1.67 -3.61
N VAL A 164 -6.09 -2.18 -4.82
CA VAL A 164 -5.35 -1.47 -5.87
C VAL A 164 -6.03 -0.16 -6.27
N GLN A 165 -7.37 -0.16 -6.42
CA GLN A 165 -8.11 1.07 -6.73
C GLN A 165 -8.03 2.10 -5.60
N ARG A 166 -8.12 1.66 -4.34
CA ARG A 166 -7.96 2.53 -3.17
C ARG A 166 -6.58 3.18 -3.18
N ARG A 167 -5.55 2.39 -3.47
CA ARG A 167 -4.17 2.87 -3.58
C ARG A 167 -4.01 3.91 -4.68
N ARG A 168 -4.51 3.65 -5.89
CA ARG A 168 -4.45 4.61 -7.01
C ARG A 168 -5.15 5.92 -6.68
N ARG A 169 -6.29 5.86 -5.98
CA ARG A 169 -7.00 7.07 -5.56
C ARG A 169 -6.18 7.88 -4.55
N SER A 170 -5.58 7.24 -3.54
CA SER A 170 -4.75 7.96 -2.56
C SER A 170 -3.55 8.63 -3.23
N GLU A 171 -2.87 7.97 -4.17
CA GLU A 171 -1.76 8.53 -4.92
C GLU A 171 -2.18 9.71 -5.82
N LEU A 172 -3.36 9.63 -6.43
CA LEU A 172 -3.91 10.75 -7.20
C LEU A 172 -4.25 11.94 -6.29
N PHE A 173 -4.82 11.68 -5.10
CA PHE A 173 -5.10 12.72 -4.11
C PHE A 173 -3.82 13.41 -3.63
N GLU A 174 -2.78 12.64 -3.32
CA GLU A 174 -1.46 13.19 -2.95
C GLU A 174 -0.92 14.10 -4.06
N ARG A 175 -0.92 13.63 -5.31
CA ARG A 175 -0.46 14.43 -6.47
C ARG A 175 -1.28 15.71 -6.69
N ILE A 176 -2.59 15.65 -6.51
CA ILE A 176 -3.47 16.82 -6.63
C ILE A 176 -3.21 17.80 -5.48
N SER A 177 -3.03 17.32 -4.26
CA SER A 177 -2.73 18.17 -3.11
C SER A 177 -1.35 18.82 -3.23
N GLU A 178 -0.34 18.12 -3.73
CA GLU A 178 0.98 18.68 -4.04
C GLU A 178 0.90 19.71 -5.17
N ALA A 179 0.11 19.45 -6.22
CA ALA A 179 -0.09 20.40 -7.31
C ALA A 179 -0.82 21.68 -6.86
N HIS A 180 -1.72 21.59 -5.86
CA HIS A 180 -2.37 22.75 -5.26
C HIS A 180 -1.47 23.51 -4.27
N LEU A 181 -0.47 22.86 -3.69
CA LEU A 181 0.52 23.51 -2.81
C LEU A 181 1.62 24.24 -3.60
N HIS A 182 1.82 23.93 -4.89
CA HIS A 182 2.61 24.76 -5.77
C HIS A 182 1.71 25.86 -6.36
N PRO A 183 1.83 27.12 -5.91
CA PRO A 183 1.17 28.22 -6.58
C PRO A 183 1.60 28.18 -8.05
N SER A 184 0.64 28.25 -8.96
CA SER A 184 0.89 28.16 -10.39
C SER A 184 2.04 29.11 -10.77
N PRO A 185 3.03 28.69 -11.58
CA PRO A 185 4.20 29.50 -11.91
C PRO A 185 3.85 30.85 -12.59
N ILE A 186 2.60 31.05 -12.97
CA ILE A 186 2.05 32.29 -13.53
C ILE A 186 1.96 33.41 -12.47
N TRP A 187 1.67 33.06 -11.19
CA TRP A 187 1.55 34.04 -10.09
C TRP A 187 2.80 34.11 -9.20
N CYS A 188 3.73 33.19 -9.34
CA CYS A 188 5.01 33.18 -8.59
C CYS A 188 6.19 33.76 -9.35
N SER A 189 5.95 34.55 -10.41
CA SER A 189 7.03 35.35 -10.98
C SER A 189 7.27 36.52 -10.04
N ASN A 190 8.29 36.39 -9.21
CA ASN A 190 8.82 37.47 -8.34
C ASN A 190 9.05 38.78 -9.11
N ARG A 191 9.15 38.70 -10.44
CA ARG A 191 9.24 39.84 -11.36
C ARG A 191 7.90 40.56 -11.59
N LEU A 192 6.78 39.80 -11.61
CA LEU A 192 5.44 40.40 -11.80
C LEU A 192 4.98 41.12 -10.54
N GLU A 193 5.31 40.59 -9.36
CA GLU A 193 5.00 41.25 -8.09
C GLU A 193 5.78 42.54 -7.91
N ILE A 194 7.06 42.55 -8.27
CA ILE A 194 7.92 43.76 -8.25
C ILE A 194 7.42 44.78 -9.31
N ILE A 195 7.00 44.35 -10.48
CA ILE A 195 6.46 45.23 -11.54
C ILE A 195 5.13 45.83 -11.09
N ALA A 196 4.22 45.01 -10.52
CA ALA A 196 2.93 45.48 -10.03
C ALA A 196 3.09 46.50 -8.89
N LEU A 197 3.89 46.19 -7.87
CA LEU A 197 4.15 47.08 -6.74
C LEU A 197 4.82 48.40 -7.14
N LYS A 198 5.68 48.39 -8.14
CA LYS A 198 6.48 49.56 -8.54
C LYS A 198 5.78 50.42 -9.60
N TRP A 199 5.01 49.85 -10.53
CA TRP A 199 4.43 50.52 -11.65
C TRP A 199 2.97 50.94 -11.48
N ILE A 200 2.19 50.23 -10.64
CA ILE A 200 0.78 50.58 -10.36
C ILE A 200 0.68 51.98 -9.70
N PRO A 201 1.45 52.35 -8.65
CA PRO A 201 1.35 53.69 -8.06
C PRO A 201 1.82 54.77 -9.00
N ILE A 202 2.85 54.50 -9.82
CA ILE A 202 3.33 55.46 -10.82
C ILE A 202 2.27 55.71 -11.91
N GLY A 203 1.66 54.65 -12.42
CA GLY A 203 0.57 54.74 -13.40
C GLY A 203 -0.63 55.52 -12.88
N LEU A 204 -0.97 55.34 -11.60
CA LEU A 204 -2.09 56.00 -10.94
C LEU A 204 -1.80 57.52 -10.79
N VAL A 205 -0.59 57.89 -10.39
CA VAL A 205 -0.18 59.28 -10.29
C VAL A 205 -0.20 59.99 -11.66
N VAL A 206 0.31 59.32 -12.71
CA VAL A 206 0.27 59.85 -14.08
C VAL A 206 -1.17 60.04 -14.59
N ALA A 207 -2.06 59.04 -14.33
CA ALA A 207 -3.46 59.14 -14.71
C ALA A 207 -4.19 60.29 -14.00
N VAL A 208 -3.95 60.52 -12.72
CA VAL A 208 -4.52 61.66 -11.98
C VAL A 208 -3.98 62.97 -12.49
N ALA A 209 -2.66 63.06 -12.75
CA ALA A 209 -2.06 64.28 -13.30
C ALA A 209 -2.63 64.62 -14.68
N THR A 210 -2.80 63.68 -15.57
CA THR A 210 -3.42 63.89 -16.89
C THR A 210 -4.88 64.34 -16.79
N LEU A 211 -5.65 63.81 -15.87
CA LEU A 211 -7.02 64.19 -15.61
C LEU A 211 -7.08 65.64 -15.07
N VAL A 212 -6.20 66.07 -14.18
CA VAL A 212 -6.12 67.40 -13.63
C VAL A 212 -5.73 68.38 -14.72
N ILE A 213 -4.77 68.06 -15.59
CA ILE A 213 -4.37 68.89 -16.71
C ILE A 213 -5.54 69.03 -17.69
N TRP A 214 -6.25 67.97 -17.98
CA TRP A 214 -7.38 67.99 -18.90
C TRP A 214 -8.55 68.83 -18.37
N THR A 215 -8.89 68.69 -17.09
CA THR A 215 -9.91 69.53 -16.45
C THR A 215 -9.50 71.06 -16.43
N ARG A 216 -8.22 71.35 -16.22
CA ARG A 216 -7.71 72.72 -16.27
C ARG A 216 -7.81 73.28 -17.67
N TRP A 217 -7.48 72.50 -18.70
CA TRP A 217 -7.60 72.91 -20.11
C TRP A 217 -9.05 73.23 -20.46
N PHE A 218 -9.97 72.36 -20.14
CA PHE A 218 -11.40 72.60 -20.36
C PHE A 218 -11.91 73.85 -19.63
N HIS A 219 -11.45 74.11 -18.42
CA HIS A 219 -11.82 75.35 -17.72
C HIS A 219 -11.22 76.62 -18.34
N CYS A 220 -10.04 76.56 -18.94
CA CYS A 220 -9.46 77.71 -19.66
C CYS A 220 -10.20 77.99 -20.96
N ASP A 221 -10.62 76.96 -21.72
CA ASP A 221 -11.37 77.14 -22.95
C ASP A 221 -12.78 77.71 -22.73
N VAL A 222 -13.41 77.34 -21.60
CA VAL A 222 -14.72 77.92 -21.22
C VAL A 222 -14.62 79.39 -20.80
N PHE A 223 -13.45 79.82 -20.28
CA PHE A 223 -13.23 81.23 -19.88
C PHE A 223 -12.84 82.18 -21.04
N LEU A 224 -12.47 81.63 -22.20
CA LEU A 224 -12.12 82.37 -23.39
C LEU A 224 -13.31 82.64 -24.36
N ILE A 225 -14.46 82.02 -24.06
CA ILE A 225 -15.69 82.08 -24.87
C ILE A 225 -16.77 82.94 -24.15
N CYS A 226 -16.53 83.53 -22.98
CA CYS A 226 -17.35 84.52 -22.32
C CYS A 226 -16.67 85.95 -22.40
#